data_6a36510c3d43890079acd3a2ca57b03d
#
_entry.id   6a36510c3d43890079acd3a2ca57b03d
#
_cell.length_a   1.000
_cell.length_b   1.000
_cell.length_c   1.000
_cell.angle_alpha   90.00
_cell.angle_beta   90.00
_cell.angle_gamma   90.00
#
_symmetry.space_group_name_H-M   'P 1'
#
loop_
_entity.id
_entity.type
_entity.pdbx_description
1 polymer ?
#
loop_
_entity_poly.entity_id
_entity_poly.type
_entity_poly.pdbx_seq_one_letter_code
_entity_poly.pdbx_strand_id
1 'polypeptide(L)'
;MIAKVNGKLLSLLLKMILNLSNLTEEMEKQLSDQLRYLTISAIDEEWGIVVTTVGYQFIPPKGNYPLSKHPDNYNFKPQTGRILNEYQLVYITKGSGYFSSQSCKMQKINAGTMILLFPGEWHSYYPDSETGWDEYWVGFRGVHIDRRVEKRFFTREEPLQHIGLSATIVGLYEDILKFASQEKTGYQEMISSIVLHILGTVYYKRRNNSFTNTYVVDKINEARILSLIHISEPTRQEAIS
;
A
#
# COMPACT_ATOMS: atom_id res chain seq x y z
N MET A 1 -29.74 43.45 -9.42
CA MET A 1 -28.28 43.39 -9.16
C MET A 1 -27.85 42.15 -8.40
N ILE A 2 -28.62 41.64 -7.42
CA ILE A 2 -28.31 40.47 -6.57
C ILE A 2 -28.26 39.13 -7.37
N ALA A 3 -29.14 38.93 -8.36
CA ALA A 3 -29.17 37.70 -9.19
C ALA A 3 -27.94 37.50 -10.10
N LYS A 4 -27.29 38.59 -10.54
CA LYS A 4 -26.06 38.50 -11.35
C LYS A 4 -24.81 38.15 -10.52
N VAL A 5 -24.80 38.50 -9.23
CA VAL A 5 -23.70 38.17 -8.29
C VAL A 5 -23.75 36.70 -7.94
N ASN A 6 -24.94 36.13 -7.71
CA ASN A 6 -25.11 34.72 -7.41
C ASN A 6 -24.69 33.78 -8.58
N GLY A 7 -24.98 34.18 -9.82
CA GLY A 7 -24.55 33.40 -11.00
C GLY A 7 -23.04 33.35 -11.21
N LYS A 8 -22.34 34.45 -10.89
CA LYS A 8 -20.88 34.53 -10.99
C LYS A 8 -20.18 33.73 -9.88
N LEU A 9 -20.74 33.76 -8.67
CA LEU A 9 -20.27 32.98 -7.53
C LEU A 9 -20.49 31.48 -7.74
N LEU A 10 -21.68 31.10 -8.25
CA LEU A 10 -22.01 29.70 -8.59
C LEU A 10 -21.10 29.16 -9.71
N SER A 11 -20.81 29.98 -10.74
CA SER A 11 -19.88 29.61 -11.80
C SER A 11 -18.43 29.43 -11.30
N LEU A 12 -17.99 30.27 -10.35
CA LEU A 12 -16.68 30.12 -9.71
C LEU A 12 -16.59 28.88 -8.84
N LEU A 13 -17.63 28.59 -8.06
CA LEU A 13 -17.70 27.36 -7.24
C LEU A 13 -17.72 26.09 -8.11
N LEU A 14 -18.48 26.08 -9.20
CA LEU A 14 -18.50 24.96 -10.16
C LEU A 14 -17.11 24.76 -10.83
N LYS A 15 -16.42 25.85 -11.19
CA LYS A 15 -15.06 25.74 -11.72
C LYS A 15 -14.06 25.24 -10.68
N MET A 16 -14.18 25.65 -9.42
CA MET A 16 -13.35 25.11 -8.34
C MET A 16 -13.62 23.62 -8.10
N ILE A 17 -14.88 23.19 -8.10
CA ILE A 17 -15.26 21.79 -7.95
C ILE A 17 -14.73 20.95 -9.12
N LEU A 18 -14.87 21.44 -10.35
CA LEU A 18 -14.33 20.77 -11.54
C LEU A 18 -12.80 20.72 -11.56
N ASN A 19 -12.12 21.77 -11.10
CA ASN A 19 -10.66 21.74 -10.97
C ASN A 19 -10.21 20.77 -9.86
N LEU A 20 -10.94 20.70 -8.74
CA LEU A 20 -10.66 19.73 -7.68
C LEU A 20 -10.88 18.29 -8.16
N SER A 21 -11.94 18.01 -8.93
CA SER A 21 -12.17 16.67 -9.49
C SER A 21 -11.12 16.29 -10.54
N ASN A 22 -10.68 17.21 -11.38
CA ASN A 22 -9.61 16.93 -12.36
C ASN A 22 -8.26 16.73 -11.67
N LEU A 23 -7.96 17.50 -10.60
CA LEU A 23 -6.77 17.30 -9.78
C LEU A 23 -6.80 15.94 -9.07
N THR A 24 -7.95 15.51 -8.56
CA THR A 24 -8.08 14.18 -7.95
C THR A 24 -7.90 13.05 -8.98
N GLU A 25 -8.45 13.17 -10.19
CA GLU A 25 -8.27 12.19 -11.27
C GLU A 25 -6.81 12.14 -11.78
N GLU A 26 -6.14 13.29 -11.93
CA GLU A 26 -4.72 13.32 -12.29
C GLU A 26 -3.83 12.73 -11.19
N MET A 27 -4.12 13.01 -9.92
CA MET A 27 -3.44 12.45 -8.77
C MET A 27 -3.65 10.94 -8.66
N GLU A 28 -4.88 10.45 -8.82
CA GLU A 28 -5.21 9.02 -8.85
C GLU A 28 -4.48 8.31 -10.00
N LYS A 29 -4.34 8.96 -11.15
CA LYS A 29 -3.60 8.43 -12.30
C LYS A 29 -2.08 8.42 -12.07
N GLN A 30 -1.54 9.39 -11.36
CA GLN A 30 -0.12 9.48 -11.03
C GLN A 30 0.27 8.48 -9.93
N LEU A 31 -0.61 8.25 -8.96
CA LEU A 31 -0.46 7.20 -7.93
C LEU A 31 -0.65 5.79 -8.49
N SER A 32 -1.54 5.58 -9.47
CA SER A 32 -1.81 4.28 -10.06
C SER A 32 -0.63 3.65 -10.81
N ASP A 33 0.43 4.38 -11.10
CA ASP A 33 1.61 3.94 -11.85
C ASP A 33 2.86 3.70 -10.97
N GLN A 34 2.75 3.71 -9.64
CA GLN A 34 3.89 3.48 -8.75
C GLN A 34 4.11 1.99 -8.49
N LEU A 35 4.48 1.26 -9.53
CA LEU A 35 4.87 -0.15 -9.45
C LEU A 35 6.33 -0.29 -9.87
N ARG A 36 7.13 -0.97 -9.06
CA ARG A 36 8.55 -1.24 -9.32
C ARG A 36 8.87 -2.71 -9.10
N TYR A 37 9.59 -3.29 -10.07
CA TYR A 37 10.28 -4.57 -9.97
C TYR A 37 11.76 -4.26 -9.86
N LEU A 38 12.41 -4.70 -8.80
CA LEU A 38 13.75 -4.26 -8.45
C LEU A 38 14.81 -5.27 -8.85
N THR A 39 15.92 -4.77 -9.36
CA THR A 39 17.11 -5.59 -9.61
C THR A 39 17.83 -5.86 -8.30
N ILE A 40 18.26 -7.10 -8.10
CA ILE A 40 18.95 -7.56 -6.92
C ILE A 40 20.31 -8.11 -7.34
N SER A 41 21.37 -7.61 -6.73
CA SER A 41 22.74 -8.11 -6.90
C SER A 41 23.08 -9.16 -5.84
N ALA A 42 24.15 -9.91 -6.07
CA ALA A 42 24.61 -10.90 -5.08
C ALA A 42 25.01 -10.26 -3.74
N ILE A 43 25.53 -9.04 -3.75
CA ILE A 43 25.91 -8.34 -2.52
C ILE A 43 24.68 -7.87 -1.72
N ASP A 44 23.59 -7.53 -2.41
CA ASP A 44 22.34 -7.16 -1.73
C ASP A 44 21.78 -8.36 -0.93
N GLU A 45 21.93 -9.59 -1.47
CA GLU A 45 21.49 -10.82 -0.78
C GLU A 45 22.26 -11.08 0.52
N GLU A 46 23.54 -10.69 0.59
CA GLU A 46 24.37 -10.81 1.81
C GLU A 46 23.85 -9.93 2.96
N TRP A 47 23.02 -8.90 2.66
CA TRP A 47 22.35 -8.11 3.69
C TRP A 47 21.31 -8.91 4.48
N GLY A 48 20.92 -10.08 3.95
CA GLY A 48 20.04 -11.05 4.61
C GLY A 48 18.55 -10.79 4.43
N ILE A 49 18.17 -9.72 3.73
CA ILE A 49 16.82 -9.44 3.22
C ILE A 49 16.94 -8.52 2.02
N VAL A 50 16.19 -8.79 0.96
CA VAL A 50 16.14 -7.96 -0.23
C VAL A 50 14.69 -7.69 -0.62
N VAL A 51 14.45 -6.51 -1.20
CA VAL A 51 13.14 -6.12 -1.73
C VAL A 51 13.09 -6.44 -3.22
N THR A 52 12.06 -7.16 -3.62
CA THR A 52 11.85 -7.63 -5.01
C THR A 52 10.89 -6.74 -5.77
N THR A 53 9.84 -6.27 -5.08
CA THR A 53 8.78 -5.45 -5.67
C THR A 53 8.27 -4.44 -4.66
N VAL A 54 7.76 -3.32 -5.13
CA VAL A 54 7.05 -2.34 -4.32
C VAL A 54 6.03 -1.61 -5.17
N GLY A 55 4.91 -1.23 -4.58
CA GLY A 55 3.93 -0.42 -5.29
C GLY A 55 2.82 0.10 -4.40
N TYR A 56 2.06 0.99 -5.01
CA TYR A 56 0.78 1.49 -4.56
C TYR A 56 -0.23 1.35 -5.68
N GLN A 57 -1.46 1.02 -5.34
CA GLN A 57 -2.55 0.88 -6.29
C GLN A 57 -3.86 1.40 -5.69
N PHE A 58 -4.56 2.21 -6.46
CA PHE A 58 -5.92 2.63 -6.19
C PHE A 58 -6.88 1.89 -7.12
N ILE A 59 -7.88 1.22 -6.55
CA ILE A 59 -8.97 0.58 -7.29
C ILE A 59 -10.26 1.26 -6.89
N PRO A 60 -10.90 2.03 -7.79
CA PRO A 60 -12.18 2.67 -7.50
C PRO A 60 -13.31 1.63 -7.36
N PRO A 61 -14.44 2.01 -6.74
CA PRO A 61 -15.66 1.21 -6.79
C PRO A 61 -15.98 0.80 -8.23
N LYS A 62 -16.31 -0.49 -8.44
CA LYS A 62 -16.58 -1.11 -9.77
C LYS A 62 -15.39 -1.07 -10.74
N GLY A 63 -14.19 -0.75 -10.24
CA GLY A 63 -12.94 -0.80 -11.01
C GLY A 63 -12.53 -2.22 -11.36
N ASN A 64 -11.72 -2.35 -12.41
CA ASN A 64 -11.13 -3.63 -12.79
C ASN A 64 -10.00 -4.02 -11.83
N TYR A 65 -9.97 -5.30 -11.45
CA TYR A 65 -8.89 -5.86 -10.62
C TYR A 65 -8.51 -7.27 -11.10
N PRO A 66 -7.22 -7.59 -11.14
CA PRO A 66 -6.06 -6.69 -11.02
C PRO A 66 -5.94 -5.76 -12.24
N LEU A 67 -5.14 -4.70 -12.11
CA LEU A 67 -4.81 -3.86 -13.27
C LEU A 67 -3.92 -4.67 -14.24
N SER A 68 -4.15 -4.50 -15.54
CA SER A 68 -3.53 -5.28 -16.62
C SER A 68 -2.04 -5.03 -16.88
N LYS A 69 -1.38 -4.21 -16.05
CA LYS A 69 0.02 -3.79 -16.23
C LYS A 69 1.07 -4.65 -15.50
N HIS A 70 0.67 -5.75 -14.87
CA HIS A 70 1.61 -6.62 -14.16
C HIS A 70 2.27 -7.63 -15.14
N PRO A 71 3.57 -7.96 -14.98
CA PRO A 71 4.17 -9.10 -15.64
C PRO A 71 3.41 -10.40 -15.35
N ASP A 72 3.51 -11.39 -16.24
CA ASP A 72 2.74 -12.63 -16.16
C ASP A 72 2.84 -13.34 -14.80
N ASN A 73 4.02 -13.31 -14.16
CA ASN A 73 4.25 -13.93 -12.86
C ASN A 73 3.50 -13.25 -11.69
N TYR A 74 3.08 -11.99 -11.87
CA TYR A 74 2.36 -11.22 -10.87
C TYR A 74 0.89 -11.01 -11.25
N ASN A 75 0.55 -11.32 -12.51
CA ASN A 75 -0.82 -11.21 -12.98
C ASN A 75 -1.62 -12.44 -12.53
N PHE A 76 -2.78 -12.22 -11.94
CA PHE A 76 -3.65 -13.32 -11.52
C PHE A 76 -5.12 -12.92 -11.62
N LYS A 77 -5.98 -13.93 -11.73
CA LYS A 77 -7.43 -13.72 -11.60
C LYS A 77 -7.83 -14.07 -10.18
N PRO A 78 -8.69 -13.29 -9.50
CA PRO A 78 -9.17 -13.59 -8.14
C PRO A 78 -9.72 -15.01 -8.00
N GLN A 79 -10.34 -15.55 -9.04
CA GLN A 79 -10.93 -16.89 -9.05
C GLN A 79 -9.88 -18.01 -9.06
N THR A 80 -8.71 -17.79 -9.63
CA THR A 80 -7.64 -18.79 -9.72
C THR A 80 -6.58 -18.60 -8.64
N GLY A 81 -6.45 -17.38 -8.11
CA GLY A 81 -5.36 -17.03 -7.21
C GLY A 81 -4.00 -17.15 -7.87
N ARG A 82 -2.95 -17.11 -7.06
CA ARG A 82 -1.55 -17.27 -7.49
C ARG A 82 -0.68 -17.85 -6.38
N ILE A 83 0.54 -18.24 -6.76
CA ILE A 83 1.63 -18.61 -5.84
C ILE A 83 2.81 -17.70 -6.15
N LEU A 84 3.37 -17.06 -5.15
CA LEU A 84 4.59 -16.25 -5.25
C LEU A 84 5.76 -16.98 -4.60
N ASN A 85 6.98 -16.69 -5.06
CA ASN A 85 8.23 -17.22 -4.49
C ASN A 85 8.90 -16.23 -3.53
N GLU A 86 8.11 -15.30 -2.99
CA GLU A 86 8.53 -14.25 -2.07
C GLU A 86 7.48 -14.01 -1.00
N TYR A 87 7.87 -13.35 0.09
CA TYR A 87 6.91 -12.75 1.00
C TYR A 87 6.38 -11.44 0.42
N GLN A 88 5.12 -11.11 0.73
CA GLN A 88 4.62 -9.76 0.48
C GLN A 88 3.89 -9.23 1.72
N LEU A 89 4.13 -7.97 2.05
CA LEU A 89 3.29 -7.20 2.96
C LEU A 89 2.37 -6.32 2.11
N VAL A 90 1.06 -6.60 2.17
CA VAL A 90 0.02 -5.82 1.48
C VAL A 90 -0.79 -5.08 2.54
N TYR A 91 -0.83 -3.77 2.46
CA TYR A 91 -1.51 -2.94 3.45
C TYR A 91 -2.69 -2.20 2.81
N ILE A 92 -3.89 -2.50 3.29
CA ILE A 92 -5.13 -1.86 2.82
C ILE A 92 -5.35 -0.59 3.61
N THR A 93 -5.35 0.56 2.94
CA THR A 93 -5.48 1.88 3.58
C THR A 93 -6.85 2.50 3.42
N LYS A 94 -7.66 2.03 2.46
CA LYS A 94 -9.04 2.47 2.22
C LYS A 94 -9.87 1.33 1.63
N GLY A 95 -11.18 1.36 1.81
CA GLY A 95 -12.11 0.39 1.25
C GLY A 95 -12.11 -0.95 1.97
N SER A 96 -12.56 -1.97 1.27
CA SER A 96 -12.68 -3.34 1.79
C SER A 96 -12.51 -4.36 0.67
N GLY A 97 -12.36 -5.63 1.04
CA GLY A 97 -12.25 -6.72 0.08
C GLY A 97 -12.24 -8.08 0.75
N TYR A 98 -11.68 -9.06 0.07
CA TYR A 98 -11.66 -10.44 0.50
C TYR A 98 -10.25 -11.01 0.35
N PHE A 99 -9.90 -11.91 1.25
CA PHE A 99 -8.64 -12.64 1.24
C PHE A 99 -8.89 -14.12 1.54
N SER A 100 -8.14 -15.01 0.88
CA SER A 100 -8.03 -16.43 1.20
C SER A 100 -6.64 -16.95 0.84
N SER A 101 -6.18 -17.97 1.56
CA SER A 101 -4.97 -18.72 1.22
C SER A 101 -5.19 -20.22 1.49
N GLN A 102 -4.18 -21.03 1.17
CA GLN A 102 -4.22 -22.44 1.48
C GLN A 102 -4.41 -22.70 2.98
N SER A 103 -3.83 -21.85 3.84
CA SER A 103 -3.87 -21.98 5.30
C SER A 103 -4.94 -21.12 5.96
N CYS A 104 -5.58 -20.19 5.22
CA CYS A 104 -6.57 -19.26 5.74
C CYS A 104 -7.83 -19.26 4.88
N LYS A 105 -8.97 -19.58 5.50
CA LYS A 105 -10.28 -19.54 4.82
C LYS A 105 -10.59 -18.11 4.39
N MET A 106 -11.48 -17.99 3.39
CA MET A 106 -11.92 -16.67 2.91
C MET A 106 -12.46 -15.82 4.05
N GLN A 107 -11.92 -14.62 4.17
CA GLN A 107 -12.33 -13.60 5.15
C GLN A 107 -12.51 -12.25 4.47
N LYS A 108 -13.45 -11.44 4.97
CA LYS A 108 -13.57 -10.04 4.60
C LYS A 108 -12.47 -9.24 5.30
N ILE A 109 -11.82 -8.36 4.57
CA ILE A 109 -10.78 -7.45 5.06
C ILE A 109 -11.20 -6.01 4.83
N ASN A 110 -10.76 -5.12 5.69
CA ASN A 110 -11.09 -3.70 5.65
C ASN A 110 -9.81 -2.86 5.74
N ALA A 111 -9.93 -1.56 5.50
CA ALA A 111 -8.85 -0.61 5.75
C ALA A 111 -8.25 -0.81 7.16
N GLY A 112 -6.92 -0.67 7.27
CA GLY A 112 -6.15 -0.96 8.47
C GLY A 112 -5.72 -2.44 8.61
N THR A 113 -6.00 -3.28 7.61
CA THR A 113 -5.50 -4.67 7.57
C THR A 113 -4.17 -4.75 6.81
N MET A 114 -3.19 -5.37 7.43
CA MET A 114 -1.94 -5.81 6.80
C MET A 114 -2.04 -7.30 6.50
N ILE A 115 -1.79 -7.69 5.25
CA ILE A 115 -1.72 -9.09 4.81
C ILE A 115 -0.25 -9.47 4.68
N LEU A 116 0.17 -10.56 5.28
CA LEU A 116 1.47 -11.16 5.00
C LEU A 116 1.27 -12.41 4.13
N LEU A 117 1.75 -12.35 2.89
CA LEU A 117 1.80 -13.48 1.96
C LEU A 117 3.11 -14.25 2.15
N PHE A 118 3.04 -15.56 1.99
CA PHE A 118 4.17 -16.47 2.20
C PHE A 118 4.60 -17.13 0.90
N PRO A 119 5.91 -17.33 0.68
CA PRO A 119 6.40 -18.01 -0.52
C PRO A 119 5.87 -19.44 -0.60
N GLY A 120 5.56 -19.87 -1.82
CA GLY A 120 5.09 -21.22 -2.12
C GLY A 120 3.65 -21.52 -1.64
N GLU A 121 2.94 -20.53 -1.11
CA GLU A 121 1.55 -20.70 -0.65
C GLU A 121 0.57 -20.06 -1.65
N TRP A 122 -0.43 -20.84 -2.06
CA TRP A 122 -1.53 -20.33 -2.85
C TRP A 122 -2.33 -19.30 -2.06
N HIS A 123 -2.65 -18.16 -2.70
CA HIS A 123 -3.48 -17.11 -2.13
C HIS A 123 -4.28 -16.38 -3.21
N SER A 124 -5.36 -15.75 -2.77
CA SER A 124 -6.18 -14.83 -3.55
C SER A 124 -6.66 -13.69 -2.66
N TYR A 125 -6.68 -12.48 -3.20
CA TYR A 125 -7.27 -11.31 -2.57
C TYR A 125 -7.76 -10.34 -3.65
N TYR A 126 -8.81 -9.59 -3.34
CA TYR A 126 -9.42 -8.66 -4.28
C TYR A 126 -10.34 -7.66 -3.55
N PRO A 127 -10.53 -6.43 -4.10
CA PRO A 127 -11.43 -5.45 -3.53
C PRO A 127 -12.90 -5.88 -3.64
N ASP A 128 -13.70 -5.41 -2.70
CA ASP A 128 -15.16 -5.41 -2.81
C ASP A 128 -15.56 -4.41 -3.90
N SER A 129 -16.38 -4.84 -4.86
CA SER A 129 -16.79 -4.02 -6.00
C SER A 129 -17.50 -2.73 -5.61
N GLU A 130 -18.18 -2.70 -4.46
CA GLU A 130 -18.93 -1.52 -4.02
C GLU A 130 -18.05 -0.47 -3.36
N THR A 131 -16.91 -0.86 -2.79
CA THR A 131 -16.03 0.06 -2.07
C THR A 131 -14.73 0.37 -2.82
N GLY A 132 -14.27 -0.57 -3.67
CA GLY A 132 -12.89 -0.53 -4.12
C GLY A 132 -11.91 -0.62 -2.95
N TRP A 133 -10.64 -0.31 -3.17
CA TRP A 133 -9.65 -0.13 -2.11
C TRP A 133 -8.41 0.62 -2.56
N ASP A 134 -7.61 1.06 -1.58
CA ASP A 134 -6.25 1.53 -1.77
C ASP A 134 -5.31 0.53 -1.10
N GLU A 135 -4.30 0.06 -1.82
CA GLU A 135 -3.32 -0.89 -1.31
C GLU A 135 -1.88 -0.44 -1.57
N TYR A 136 -1.03 -0.59 -0.55
CA TYR A 136 0.42 -0.58 -0.68
C TYR A 136 0.94 -2.01 -0.60
N TRP A 137 1.98 -2.35 -1.33
CA TRP A 137 2.65 -3.63 -1.14
C TRP A 137 4.17 -3.50 -1.26
N VAL A 138 4.86 -4.43 -0.62
CA VAL A 138 6.28 -4.68 -0.77
C VAL A 138 6.53 -6.17 -0.78
N GLY A 139 7.18 -6.66 -1.86
CA GLY A 139 7.68 -8.02 -1.99
C GLY A 139 9.11 -8.11 -1.50
N PHE A 140 9.46 -9.17 -0.78
CA PHE A 140 10.80 -9.34 -0.22
C PHE A 140 11.11 -10.80 0.08
N ARG A 141 12.38 -11.14 0.22
CA ARG A 141 12.86 -12.46 0.59
C ARG A 141 14.18 -12.38 1.36
N GLY A 142 14.56 -13.47 2.05
CA GLY A 142 15.88 -13.58 2.69
C GLY A 142 15.81 -14.22 4.07
N VAL A 143 16.99 -14.60 4.57
CA VAL A 143 17.15 -15.37 5.83
C VAL A 143 16.58 -14.66 7.06
N HIS A 144 16.53 -13.32 7.04
CA HIS A 144 15.99 -12.57 8.18
C HIS A 144 14.50 -12.75 8.36
N ILE A 145 13.71 -12.86 7.26
CA ILE A 145 12.29 -13.14 7.38
C ILE A 145 12.04 -14.64 7.58
N ASP A 146 12.78 -15.51 6.89
CA ASP A 146 12.65 -16.97 7.04
C ASP A 146 12.79 -17.37 8.50
N ARG A 147 13.81 -16.85 9.19
CA ARG A 147 14.03 -17.13 10.61
C ARG A 147 12.90 -16.63 11.51
N ARG A 148 12.26 -15.50 11.18
CA ARG A 148 11.11 -14.99 11.93
C ARG A 148 9.87 -15.89 11.77
N VAL A 149 9.68 -16.42 10.58
CA VAL A 149 8.60 -17.37 10.29
C VAL A 149 8.89 -18.71 10.97
N GLU A 150 10.10 -19.23 10.87
CA GLU A 150 10.54 -20.46 11.57
C GLU A 150 10.31 -20.34 13.10
N LYS A 151 10.62 -19.19 13.69
CA LYS A 151 10.41 -18.90 15.11
C LYS A 151 8.99 -18.48 15.46
N ARG A 152 8.05 -18.58 14.50
CA ARG A 152 6.61 -18.31 14.66
C ARG A 152 6.26 -16.88 15.11
N PHE A 153 7.11 -15.89 14.79
CA PHE A 153 6.71 -14.49 14.91
C PHE A 153 5.59 -14.14 13.94
N PHE A 154 5.60 -14.75 12.78
CA PHE A 154 4.57 -14.69 11.75
C PHE A 154 4.27 -16.11 11.26
N THR A 155 3.01 -16.41 10.98
CA THR A 155 2.58 -17.76 10.59
C THR A 155 1.59 -17.73 9.44
N ARG A 156 1.53 -18.81 8.64
CA ARG A 156 0.63 -18.96 7.50
C ARG A 156 -0.84 -19.02 7.92
N GLU A 157 -1.10 -19.53 9.12
CA GLU A 157 -2.43 -19.67 9.70
C GLU A 157 -3.02 -18.31 10.13
N GLU A 158 -2.16 -17.31 10.40
CA GLU A 158 -2.54 -15.95 10.80
C GLU A 158 -1.96 -14.88 9.86
N PRO A 159 -2.29 -14.91 8.57
CA PRO A 159 -1.71 -13.96 7.59
C PRO A 159 -2.26 -12.55 7.74
N LEU A 160 -3.44 -12.38 8.34
CA LEU A 160 -4.14 -11.11 8.48
C LEU A 160 -3.81 -10.46 9.83
N GLN A 161 -3.28 -9.24 9.78
CA GLN A 161 -2.93 -8.46 10.96
C GLN A 161 -3.77 -7.18 10.97
N HIS A 162 -4.77 -7.11 11.85
CA HIS A 162 -5.62 -5.92 12.01
C HIS A 162 -4.90 -4.89 12.89
N ILE A 163 -4.15 -4.01 12.27
CA ILE A 163 -3.27 -3.05 12.96
C ILE A 163 -3.84 -1.63 12.98
N GLY A 164 -5.05 -1.43 12.41
CA GLY A 164 -5.67 -0.11 12.23
C GLY A 164 -4.94 0.74 11.18
N LEU A 165 -5.49 1.91 10.89
CA LEU A 165 -4.83 2.88 10.01
C LEU A 165 -3.60 3.47 10.70
N SER A 166 -2.49 3.58 9.96
CA SER A 166 -1.21 4.03 10.49
C SER A 166 -0.44 4.88 9.49
N ALA A 167 -0.44 6.19 9.72
CA ALA A 167 0.34 7.13 8.92
C ALA A 167 1.84 6.82 8.94
N THR A 168 2.35 6.26 10.05
CA THR A 168 3.75 5.81 10.13
C THR A 168 4.04 4.70 9.13
N ILE A 169 3.15 3.69 9.02
CA ILE A 169 3.35 2.58 8.07
C ILE A 169 3.22 3.08 6.63
N VAL A 170 2.25 3.94 6.32
CA VAL A 170 2.13 4.57 5.00
C VAL A 170 3.40 5.33 4.65
N GLY A 171 3.91 6.17 5.57
CA GLY A 171 5.17 6.90 5.36
C GLY A 171 6.37 5.97 5.07
N LEU A 172 6.43 4.80 5.71
CA LEU A 172 7.46 3.81 5.42
C LEU A 172 7.33 3.21 4.01
N TYR A 173 6.11 2.95 3.51
CA TYR A 173 5.90 2.53 2.12
C TYR A 173 6.28 3.63 1.12
N GLU A 174 5.92 4.88 1.41
CA GLU A 174 6.31 6.03 0.58
C GLU A 174 7.84 6.20 0.52
N ASP A 175 8.53 6.00 1.65
CA ASP A 175 9.99 6.00 1.68
C ASP A 175 10.58 4.86 0.83
N ILE A 176 10.04 3.64 0.89
CA ILE A 176 10.47 2.53 0.02
C ILE A 176 10.28 2.92 -1.45
N LEU A 177 9.09 3.41 -1.85
CA LEU A 177 8.79 3.84 -3.21
C LEU A 177 9.78 4.92 -3.69
N LYS A 178 10.06 5.91 -2.85
CA LYS A 178 11.00 7.00 -3.11
C LYS A 178 12.42 6.48 -3.34
N PHE A 179 12.95 5.66 -2.45
CA PHE A 179 14.31 5.13 -2.60
C PHE A 179 14.41 4.16 -3.77
N ALA A 180 13.41 3.30 -3.98
CA ALA A 180 13.31 2.41 -5.13
C ALA A 180 13.23 3.16 -6.47
N SER A 181 12.64 4.37 -6.51
CA SER A 181 12.58 5.18 -7.72
C SER A 181 13.92 5.84 -8.08
N GLN A 182 14.79 6.06 -7.09
CA GLN A 182 16.08 6.74 -7.27
C GLN A 182 17.22 5.77 -7.61
N GLU A 183 17.11 4.51 -7.20
CA GLU A 183 18.10 3.42 -7.41
C GLU A 183 19.56 3.84 -7.11
N LYS A 184 19.76 4.71 -6.10
CA LYS A 184 21.09 5.13 -5.68
C LYS A 184 21.84 3.99 -4.98
N THR A 185 23.16 4.02 -5.01
CA THR A 185 24.00 3.04 -4.29
C THR A 185 23.53 2.88 -2.84
N GLY A 186 23.32 1.65 -2.40
CA GLY A 186 22.83 1.33 -1.05
C GLY A 186 21.32 1.43 -0.89
N TYR A 187 20.54 1.59 -1.98
CA TYR A 187 19.08 1.68 -1.88
C TYR A 187 18.44 0.38 -1.40
N GLN A 188 18.98 -0.77 -1.81
CA GLN A 188 18.46 -2.08 -1.38
C GLN A 188 18.59 -2.27 0.13
N GLU A 189 19.74 -1.95 0.71
CA GLU A 189 19.96 -2.02 2.16
C GLU A 189 19.02 -1.08 2.92
N MET A 190 18.82 0.12 2.37
CA MET A 190 17.92 1.10 2.96
C MET A 190 16.47 0.62 2.96
N ILE A 191 15.92 0.21 1.82
CA ILE A 191 14.52 -0.25 1.73
C ILE A 191 14.30 -1.56 2.47
N SER A 192 15.27 -2.45 2.50
CA SER A 192 15.25 -3.70 3.28
C SER A 192 15.17 -3.42 4.79
N SER A 193 15.89 -2.40 5.27
CA SER A 193 15.82 -1.96 6.66
C SER A 193 14.45 -1.38 7.00
N ILE A 194 13.81 -0.67 6.05
CA ILE A 194 12.45 -0.17 6.20
C ILE A 194 11.44 -1.35 6.30
N VAL A 195 11.60 -2.40 5.50
CA VAL A 195 10.75 -3.60 5.61
C VAL A 195 10.85 -4.23 7.01
N LEU A 196 12.06 -4.32 7.58
CA LEU A 196 12.24 -4.78 8.95
C LEU A 196 11.55 -3.87 9.97
N HIS A 197 11.56 -2.55 9.75
CA HIS A 197 10.83 -1.60 10.59
C HIS A 197 9.31 -1.82 10.49
N ILE A 198 8.77 -2.01 9.28
CA ILE A 198 7.33 -2.33 9.09
C ILE A 198 6.99 -3.62 9.86
N LEU A 199 7.74 -4.70 9.66
CA LEU A 199 7.53 -5.97 10.36
C LEU A 199 7.53 -5.83 11.88
N GLY A 200 8.50 -5.08 12.43
CA GLY A 200 8.57 -4.78 13.87
C GLY A 200 7.35 -3.99 14.35
N THR A 201 6.93 -2.98 13.59
CA THR A 201 5.77 -2.15 13.90
C THR A 201 4.46 -2.97 13.86
N VAL A 202 4.29 -3.82 12.84
CA VAL A 202 3.14 -4.74 12.73
C VAL A 202 3.09 -5.68 13.92
N TYR A 203 4.20 -6.32 14.26
CA TYR A 203 4.30 -7.22 15.41
C TYR A 203 3.97 -6.51 16.74
N TYR A 204 4.52 -5.31 16.94
CA TYR A 204 4.25 -4.49 18.12
C TYR A 204 2.76 -4.13 18.24
N LYS A 205 2.17 -3.60 17.16
CA LYS A 205 0.75 -3.22 17.14
C LYS A 205 -0.16 -4.42 17.42
N ARG A 206 0.08 -5.57 16.77
CA ARG A 206 -0.66 -6.80 17.00
C ARG A 206 -0.70 -7.20 18.49
N ARG A 207 0.42 -7.05 19.19
CA ARG A 207 0.53 -7.43 20.62
C ARG A 207 -0.11 -6.42 21.56
N ASN A 208 -0.29 -5.17 21.13
CA ASN A 208 -0.71 -4.05 21.99
C ASN A 208 -2.07 -3.44 21.60
N ASN A 209 -2.71 -3.89 20.53
CA ASN A 209 -3.98 -3.30 20.03
C ASN A 209 -5.22 -3.59 20.91
N SER A 210 -5.10 -4.16 22.10
CA SER A 210 -6.24 -4.58 22.89
C SER A 210 -7.00 -3.46 23.61
N PHE A 211 -6.57 -2.17 23.59
CA PHE A 211 -7.12 -1.16 24.52
C PHE A 211 -7.26 0.29 24.01
N THR A 212 -7.18 0.58 22.73
CA THR A 212 -7.34 1.99 22.28
C THR A 212 -8.69 2.21 21.59
N ASN A 213 -9.34 3.36 21.92
CA ASN A 213 -10.55 3.81 21.23
C ASN A 213 -10.22 4.08 19.76
N THR A 214 -10.40 3.06 18.93
CA THR A 214 -9.95 2.97 17.54
C THR A 214 -10.51 4.10 16.68
N TYR A 215 -11.75 4.53 16.90
CA TYR A 215 -12.42 5.48 16.01
C TYR A 215 -11.70 6.85 15.92
N VAL A 216 -11.32 7.45 17.03
CA VAL A 216 -10.65 8.77 17.04
C VAL A 216 -9.23 8.64 16.46
N VAL A 217 -8.52 7.59 16.84
CA VAL A 217 -7.16 7.31 16.35
C VAL A 217 -7.18 7.05 14.85
N ASP A 218 -8.17 6.30 14.34
CA ASP A 218 -8.31 6.02 12.91
C ASP A 218 -8.64 7.29 12.12
N LYS A 219 -9.50 8.18 12.63
CA LYS A 219 -9.80 9.47 11.98
C LYS A 219 -8.59 10.40 11.91
N ILE A 220 -7.79 10.46 12.96
CA ILE A 220 -6.54 11.23 12.97
C ILE A 220 -5.54 10.64 11.97
N ASN A 221 -5.40 9.32 11.93
CA ASN A 221 -4.51 8.64 10.99
C ASN A 221 -4.99 8.79 9.54
N GLU A 222 -6.29 8.71 9.27
CA GLU A 222 -6.88 8.96 7.95
C GLU A 222 -6.51 10.36 7.45
N ALA A 223 -6.68 11.40 8.28
CA ALA A 223 -6.29 12.76 7.93
C ALA A 223 -4.77 12.91 7.68
N ARG A 224 -3.95 12.22 8.47
CA ARG A 224 -2.48 12.21 8.29
C ARG A 224 -2.04 11.50 7.02
N ILE A 225 -2.69 10.38 6.67
CA ILE A 225 -2.43 9.64 5.43
C ILE A 225 -2.75 10.51 4.23
N LEU A 226 -3.90 11.17 4.22
CA LEU A 226 -4.26 12.12 3.16
C LEU A 226 -3.22 13.24 3.03
N SER A 227 -2.72 13.78 4.14
CA SER A 227 -1.66 14.79 4.15
C SER A 227 -0.34 14.26 3.57
N LEU A 228 0.06 13.02 3.88
CA LEU A 228 1.29 12.42 3.37
C LEU A 228 1.21 12.20 1.86
N ILE A 229 0.09 11.71 1.36
CA ILE A 229 -0.14 11.51 -0.07
C ILE A 229 -0.05 12.86 -0.82
N HIS A 230 -0.51 13.96 -0.21
CA HIS A 230 -0.43 15.30 -0.80
C HIS A 230 0.96 15.97 -0.71
N ILE A 231 1.77 15.62 0.29
CA ILE A 231 3.12 16.21 0.48
C ILE A 231 4.17 15.56 -0.42
N SER A 232 3.95 14.33 -0.88
CA SER A 232 4.88 13.65 -1.81
C SER A 232 4.89 14.25 -3.23
N GLU A 233 4.03 15.25 -3.53
CA GLU A 233 4.13 16.02 -4.76
C GLU A 233 5.39 16.91 -4.72
N PRO A 234 6.26 16.85 -5.76
CA PRO A 234 7.34 17.82 -5.89
C PRO A 234 6.71 19.20 -6.05
N THR A 235 6.86 20.06 -5.06
CA THR A 235 6.60 21.51 -5.20
C THR A 235 7.44 22.00 -6.37
N ARG A 236 6.78 22.22 -7.49
CA ARG A 236 7.35 22.90 -8.65
C ARG A 236 7.49 24.37 -8.25
N GLN A 237 8.56 24.69 -7.50
CA GLN A 237 9.00 26.08 -7.41
C GLN A 237 9.50 26.47 -8.79
N GLU A 238 8.71 27.27 -9.48
CA GLU A 238 9.14 28.00 -10.65
C GLU A 238 10.38 28.83 -10.27
N ALA A 239 11.50 28.48 -10.85
CA ALA A 239 12.64 29.37 -10.91
C ALA A 239 12.22 30.54 -11.81
N ILE A 240 11.82 31.65 -11.20
CA ILE A 240 11.77 32.94 -11.84
C ILE A 240 13.18 33.53 -11.74
N SER A 241 13.87 33.59 -12.84
CA SER A 241 14.96 34.52 -13.10
C SER A 241 15.25 34.59 -14.60
#